data_2cd98199372971be96bdcfe8b2f88551
#
_entry.id   2cd98199372971be96bdcfe8b2f88551
#
_cell.length_a   1.000
_cell.length_b   1.000
_cell.length_c   1.000
_cell.angle_alpha   90.00
_cell.angle_beta   90.00
_cell.angle_gamma   90.00
#
_symmetry.space_group_name_H-M   'P 1'
#
loop_
_entity.id
_entity.type
_entity.pdbx_description
1 polymer ?
#
loop_
_entity_poly.entity_id
_entity_poly.type
_entity_poly.pdbx_seq_one_letter_code
_entity_poly.pdbx_strand_id
1 'polypeptide(L)'
;MTSKTTKSPSAQLDLSDVDHRVGKPVGGGQLWDPCSSSDIRRWVMAMDYPNPLHWDEQFARDSKFGGIVAPQSIAVALDFGHGAAPACVGHIPNSHLIFGGEEWWFYGAPVRPGDKLFQERRFHDYKVTETKFAGPTMFSRGDTIHTNQHGTLVARERSTAIRYLYDEATKRGMFENQLGDIKRWTQTELEEVDRLRREWLESNRFGVSPRFAEVKIGDMLPRRVIGPHSIASFTT
;
A
#
# COMPACT_ATOMS: atom_id res chain seq x y z
N MET A 1 24.99 27.47 45.20
CA MET A 1 23.77 26.65 45.13
C MET A 1 23.66 26.10 43.70
N THR A 2 24.12 24.90 43.47
CA THR A 2 24.10 24.22 42.17
C THR A 2 22.71 23.56 41.98
N SER A 3 21.92 24.13 41.09
CA SER A 3 20.63 23.55 40.69
C SER A 3 20.88 22.21 40.02
N LYS A 4 20.53 21.10 40.68
CA LYS A 4 20.42 19.79 40.05
C LYS A 4 19.18 19.81 39.17
N THR A 5 19.39 19.94 37.87
CA THR A 5 18.34 19.67 36.85
C THR A 5 18.03 18.17 36.90
N THR A 6 16.98 17.77 37.61
CA THR A 6 16.42 16.45 37.54
C THR A 6 15.87 16.28 36.13
N LYS A 7 16.55 15.50 35.28
CA LYS A 7 16.00 15.02 34.02
C LYS A 7 14.73 14.21 34.37
N SER A 8 13.57 14.66 33.90
CA SER A 8 12.37 13.85 33.93
C SER A 8 12.68 12.48 33.29
N PRO A 9 12.14 11.38 33.83
CA PRO A 9 12.33 10.08 33.22
C PRO A 9 11.89 10.18 31.75
N SER A 10 12.77 9.74 30.85
CA SER A 10 12.44 9.70 29.42
C SER A 10 11.20 8.83 29.22
N ALA A 11 10.19 9.33 28.53
CA ALA A 11 9.04 8.55 28.16
C ALA A 11 9.50 7.24 27.50
N GLN A 12 8.94 6.12 27.89
CA GLN A 12 9.31 4.80 27.38
C GLN A 12 8.06 4.09 26.88
N LEU A 13 8.18 3.40 25.74
CA LEU A 13 7.13 2.53 25.24
C LEU A 13 7.07 1.23 26.06
N ASP A 14 5.92 0.83 26.50
CA ASP A 14 5.70 -0.51 27.07
C ASP A 14 5.52 -1.52 25.94
N LEU A 15 6.54 -2.34 25.71
CA LEU A 15 6.59 -3.33 24.63
C LEU A 15 6.26 -4.74 25.10
N SER A 16 5.86 -4.94 26.35
CA SER A 16 5.63 -6.25 26.96
C SER A 16 4.65 -7.12 26.17
N ASP A 17 3.60 -6.52 25.58
CA ASP A 17 2.62 -7.24 24.74
C ASP A 17 3.08 -7.39 23.28
N VAL A 18 4.18 -6.79 22.87
CA VAL A 18 4.74 -6.89 21.53
C VAL A 18 5.84 -7.94 21.44
N ASP A 19 6.72 -7.98 22.43
CA ASP A 19 7.95 -8.78 22.43
C ASP A 19 7.70 -10.27 22.16
N HIS A 20 6.69 -10.84 22.78
CA HIS A 20 6.38 -12.26 22.64
C HIS A 20 5.72 -12.61 21.30
N ARG A 21 5.39 -11.63 20.46
CA ARG A 21 4.73 -11.81 19.15
C ARG A 21 5.71 -11.88 17.98
N VAL A 22 6.95 -11.47 18.18
CA VAL A 22 7.99 -11.45 17.12
C VAL A 22 8.13 -12.82 16.48
N GLY A 23 8.08 -12.86 15.15
CA GLY A 23 8.20 -14.06 14.34
C GLY A 23 6.98 -14.99 14.37
N LYS A 24 5.92 -14.66 15.12
CA LYS A 24 4.74 -15.52 15.25
C LYS A 24 3.68 -15.22 14.19
N PRO A 25 2.89 -16.25 13.81
CA PRO A 25 1.69 -16.04 13.01
C PRO A 25 0.71 -15.12 13.73
N VAL A 26 0.06 -14.23 12.97
CA VAL A 26 -0.98 -13.32 13.45
C VAL A 26 -2.32 -13.55 12.75
N GLY A 27 -2.53 -14.76 12.31
CA GLY A 27 -3.70 -15.17 11.55
C GLY A 27 -3.41 -15.29 10.07
N GLY A 28 -4.44 -15.52 9.33
CA GLY A 28 -4.45 -15.64 7.89
C GLY A 28 -5.87 -15.42 7.39
N GLY A 29 -6.08 -15.57 6.12
CA GLY A 29 -7.37 -15.40 5.50
C GLY A 29 -7.44 -16.06 4.14
N GLN A 30 -8.62 -16.04 3.58
CA GLN A 30 -8.85 -16.42 2.20
C GLN A 30 -9.95 -15.55 1.63
N LEU A 31 -9.97 -15.38 0.32
CA LEU A 31 -11.13 -14.85 -0.35
C LEU A 31 -12.31 -15.81 -0.15
N TRP A 32 -13.45 -15.25 0.27
CA TRP A 32 -14.68 -16.02 0.38
C TRP A 32 -15.15 -16.51 -1.00
N ASP A 33 -15.14 -15.59 -1.97
CA ASP A 33 -15.49 -15.87 -3.35
C ASP A 33 -14.25 -15.86 -4.25
N PRO A 34 -14.26 -16.60 -5.35
CA PRO A 34 -13.21 -16.48 -6.36
C PRO A 34 -13.16 -15.06 -6.93
N CYS A 35 -11.95 -14.59 -7.24
CA CYS A 35 -11.74 -13.33 -7.94
C CYS A 35 -12.55 -13.31 -9.24
N SER A 36 -13.46 -12.37 -9.40
CA SER A 36 -14.27 -12.26 -10.60
C SER A 36 -13.66 -11.30 -11.63
N SER A 37 -14.10 -11.43 -12.90
CA SER A 37 -13.78 -10.42 -13.92
C SER A 37 -14.26 -9.01 -13.52
N SER A 38 -15.33 -8.94 -12.70
CA SER A 38 -15.84 -7.68 -12.19
C SER A 38 -14.89 -7.05 -11.17
N ASP A 39 -14.28 -7.85 -10.28
CA ASP A 39 -13.29 -7.35 -9.31
C ASP A 39 -12.05 -6.81 -10.02
N ILE A 40 -11.57 -7.56 -11.01
CA ILE A 40 -10.43 -7.13 -11.83
C ILE A 40 -10.74 -5.79 -12.53
N ARG A 41 -11.90 -5.69 -13.16
CA ARG A 41 -12.31 -4.47 -13.87
C ARG A 41 -12.47 -3.28 -12.92
N ARG A 42 -13.10 -3.48 -11.75
CA ARG A 42 -13.24 -2.41 -10.74
C ARG A 42 -11.90 -1.91 -10.25
N TRP A 43 -10.97 -2.82 -9.97
CA TRP A 43 -9.63 -2.45 -9.54
C TRP A 43 -8.88 -1.66 -10.60
N VAL A 44 -8.96 -2.10 -11.86
CA VAL A 44 -8.34 -1.38 -13.00
C VAL A 44 -8.94 0.02 -13.16
N MET A 45 -10.26 0.16 -12.98
CA MET A 45 -10.93 1.46 -13.04
C MET A 45 -10.53 2.35 -11.86
N ALA A 46 -10.47 1.80 -10.64
CA ALA A 46 -10.04 2.53 -9.45
C ALA A 46 -8.60 3.02 -9.56
N MET A 47 -7.73 2.21 -10.17
CA MET A 47 -6.33 2.55 -10.43
C MET A 47 -6.14 3.46 -11.66
N ASP A 48 -7.22 3.81 -12.35
CA ASP A 48 -7.17 4.59 -13.59
C ASP A 48 -6.16 4.02 -14.60
N TYR A 49 -6.19 2.67 -14.78
CA TYR A 49 -5.23 1.91 -15.58
C TYR A 49 -5.91 1.20 -16.76
N PRO A 50 -6.10 1.87 -17.91
CA PRO A 50 -6.93 1.39 -19.02
C PRO A 50 -6.20 0.36 -19.91
N ASN A 51 -5.53 -0.64 -19.35
CA ASN A 51 -4.87 -1.69 -20.13
C ASN A 51 -5.90 -2.76 -20.53
N PRO A 52 -6.14 -2.98 -21.84
CA PRO A 52 -7.14 -3.93 -22.34
C PRO A 52 -6.88 -5.38 -21.93
N LEU A 53 -5.66 -5.74 -21.54
CA LEU A 53 -5.33 -7.07 -21.01
C LEU A 53 -6.22 -7.52 -19.85
N HIS A 54 -6.79 -6.57 -19.11
CA HIS A 54 -7.53 -6.82 -17.89
C HIS A 54 -9.07 -6.81 -18.07
N TRP A 55 -9.56 -6.46 -19.27
CA TRP A 55 -11.00 -6.33 -19.50
C TRP A 55 -11.49 -6.66 -20.92
N ASP A 56 -10.58 -6.66 -21.92
CA ASP A 56 -10.89 -7.04 -23.30
C ASP A 56 -10.48 -8.50 -23.53
N GLU A 57 -11.47 -9.37 -23.64
CA GLU A 57 -11.25 -10.81 -23.79
C GLU A 57 -10.50 -11.16 -25.07
N GLN A 58 -10.77 -10.46 -26.20
CA GLN A 58 -10.09 -10.78 -27.43
C GLN A 58 -8.63 -10.38 -27.37
N PHE A 59 -8.34 -9.16 -26.90
CA PHE A 59 -6.98 -8.69 -26.70
C PHE A 59 -6.21 -9.61 -25.73
N ALA A 60 -6.84 -10.02 -24.64
CA ALA A 60 -6.22 -10.89 -23.65
C ALA A 60 -5.95 -12.31 -24.19
N ARG A 61 -6.85 -12.87 -25.01
CA ARG A 61 -6.62 -14.16 -25.67
C ARG A 61 -5.45 -14.14 -26.64
N ASP A 62 -5.30 -13.04 -27.38
CA ASP A 62 -4.22 -12.88 -28.37
C ASP A 62 -2.87 -12.55 -27.72
N SER A 63 -2.87 -12.25 -26.43
CA SER A 63 -1.64 -11.97 -25.64
C SER A 63 -0.93 -13.26 -25.23
N LYS A 64 0.31 -13.14 -24.75
CA LYS A 64 1.06 -14.26 -24.15
C LYS A 64 0.36 -14.93 -22.95
N PHE A 65 -0.66 -14.29 -22.38
CA PHE A 65 -1.40 -14.80 -21.23
C PHE A 65 -2.59 -15.71 -21.64
N GLY A 66 -3.04 -15.64 -22.89
CA GLY A 66 -4.10 -16.50 -23.42
C GLY A 66 -5.49 -16.26 -22.81
N GLY A 67 -5.70 -15.12 -22.15
CA GLY A 67 -6.97 -14.73 -21.52
C GLY A 67 -6.77 -13.64 -20.48
N ILE A 68 -7.87 -13.16 -19.91
CA ILE A 68 -7.89 -12.11 -18.89
C ILE A 68 -6.97 -12.49 -17.71
N VAL A 69 -6.14 -11.57 -17.31
CA VAL A 69 -5.35 -11.61 -16.08
C VAL A 69 -5.55 -10.31 -15.31
N ALA A 70 -5.50 -10.40 -14.00
CA ALA A 70 -5.51 -9.20 -13.16
C ALA A 70 -4.17 -8.45 -13.22
N PRO A 71 -4.15 -7.14 -12.95
CA PRO A 71 -2.89 -6.46 -12.64
C PRO A 71 -2.26 -7.10 -11.40
N GLN A 72 -0.95 -7.10 -11.33
CA GLN A 72 -0.24 -7.69 -10.17
C GLN A 72 -0.68 -7.08 -8.84
N SER A 73 -1.01 -5.79 -8.84
CA SER A 73 -1.52 -5.06 -7.67
C SER A 73 -2.91 -5.51 -7.19
N ILE A 74 -3.61 -6.41 -7.87
CA ILE A 74 -4.92 -6.93 -7.42
C ILE A 74 -4.83 -7.58 -6.02
N ALA A 75 -3.67 -8.13 -5.65
CA ALA A 75 -3.45 -8.68 -4.32
C ALA A 75 -3.69 -7.63 -3.21
N VAL A 76 -3.41 -6.36 -3.47
CA VAL A 76 -3.69 -5.23 -2.56
C VAL A 76 -5.19 -5.09 -2.32
N ALA A 77 -6.00 -5.11 -3.40
CA ALA A 77 -7.46 -5.00 -3.31
C ALA A 77 -8.08 -6.21 -2.59
N LEU A 78 -7.51 -7.39 -2.82
CA LEU A 78 -8.03 -8.65 -2.28
C LEU A 78 -7.55 -8.94 -0.85
N ASP A 79 -6.73 -8.08 -0.25
CA ASP A 79 -6.33 -8.18 1.16
C ASP A 79 -7.36 -7.60 2.15
N PHE A 80 -8.53 -7.16 1.68
CA PHE A 80 -9.62 -6.60 2.50
C PHE A 80 -9.21 -5.41 3.38
N GLY A 81 -8.21 -4.64 2.98
CA GLY A 81 -7.70 -3.52 3.75
C GLY A 81 -6.95 -3.92 5.03
N HIS A 82 -6.53 -5.17 5.14
CA HIS A 82 -5.80 -5.69 6.30
C HIS A 82 -4.28 -5.76 6.10
N GLY A 83 -3.75 -5.18 5.03
CA GLY A 83 -2.32 -5.23 4.68
C GLY A 83 -1.39 -4.88 5.83
N ALA A 84 -1.66 -3.79 6.53
CA ALA A 84 -0.86 -3.38 7.69
C ALA A 84 -1.12 -4.20 8.97
N ALA A 85 -2.16 -5.05 9.01
CA ALA A 85 -2.55 -5.78 10.23
C ALA A 85 -1.40 -6.57 10.89
N PRO A 86 -0.55 -7.31 10.18
CA PRO A 86 0.54 -8.04 10.81
C PRO A 86 1.61 -7.13 11.44
N ALA A 87 1.74 -5.87 11.01
CA ALA A 87 2.62 -4.90 11.65
C ALA A 87 2.00 -4.20 12.87
N CYS A 88 0.67 -4.29 13.02
CA CYS A 88 -0.09 -3.54 14.03
C CYS A 88 -0.38 -4.35 15.31
N VAL A 89 0.19 -5.53 15.48
CA VAL A 89 -0.09 -6.41 16.62
C VAL A 89 0.49 -5.88 17.93
N GLY A 90 -0.14 -6.32 19.03
CA GLY A 90 0.24 -5.96 20.40
C GLY A 90 -0.37 -4.62 20.83
N HIS A 91 -0.55 -4.47 22.14
CA HIS A 91 -1.05 -3.25 22.77
C HIS A 91 0.13 -2.47 23.37
N ILE A 92 0.24 -1.20 23.02
CA ILE A 92 1.18 -0.26 23.66
C ILE A 92 0.32 0.85 24.27
N PRO A 93 0.26 0.96 25.60
CA PRO A 93 -0.58 1.95 26.27
C PRO A 93 -0.24 3.37 25.81
N ASN A 94 -1.26 4.22 25.65
CA ASN A 94 -1.14 5.63 25.26
C ASN A 94 -0.39 5.89 23.95
N SER A 95 -0.23 4.86 23.12
CA SER A 95 0.38 5.01 21.81
C SER A 95 -0.64 5.36 20.73
N HIS A 96 -0.20 6.16 19.79
CA HIS A 96 -0.87 6.37 18.53
C HIS A 96 -0.20 5.52 17.46
N LEU A 97 -0.99 4.97 16.53
CA LEU A 97 -0.52 4.13 15.44
C LEU A 97 -0.80 4.83 14.12
N ILE A 98 0.22 4.93 13.27
CA ILE A 98 0.08 5.43 11.91
C ILE A 98 0.71 4.45 10.92
N PHE A 99 0.24 4.50 9.69
CA PHE A 99 0.80 3.74 8.58
C PHE A 99 2.18 4.27 8.20
N GLY A 100 3.15 3.38 8.08
CA GLY A 100 4.55 3.71 7.78
C GLY A 100 4.97 3.41 6.35
N GLY A 101 4.24 2.54 5.66
CA GLY A 101 4.52 2.14 4.29
C GLY A 101 4.37 0.64 4.05
N GLU A 102 4.42 0.27 2.79
CA GLU A 102 4.37 -1.11 2.34
C GLU A 102 5.39 -1.36 1.22
N GLU A 103 5.94 -2.57 1.21
CA GLU A 103 6.80 -3.10 0.17
C GLU A 103 6.14 -4.35 -0.40
N TRP A 104 6.04 -4.40 -1.72
CA TRP A 104 5.40 -5.51 -2.43
C TRP A 104 6.36 -6.20 -3.38
N TRP A 105 6.37 -7.53 -3.33
CA TRP A 105 7.07 -8.39 -4.27
C TRP A 105 6.06 -9.25 -5.02
N PHE A 106 6.06 -9.17 -6.34
CA PHE A 106 5.19 -9.92 -7.23
C PHE A 106 5.99 -11.02 -7.92
N TYR A 107 5.50 -12.25 -7.86
CA TYR A 107 6.25 -13.44 -8.27
C TYR A 107 5.84 -13.98 -9.64
N GLY A 108 5.09 -13.23 -10.42
CA GLY A 108 4.77 -13.55 -11.80
C GLY A 108 3.67 -14.59 -12.01
N ALA A 109 3.14 -15.21 -10.97
CA ALA A 109 1.95 -16.02 -11.08
C ALA A 109 0.74 -15.10 -11.33
N PRO A 110 0.10 -15.12 -12.52
CA PRO A 110 -1.01 -14.25 -12.81
C PRO A 110 -2.25 -14.69 -12.03
N VAL A 111 -2.96 -13.74 -11.46
CA VAL A 111 -4.32 -13.95 -10.93
C VAL A 111 -5.31 -13.87 -12.08
N ARG A 112 -6.19 -14.83 -12.17
CA ARG A 112 -7.21 -14.95 -13.23
C ARG A 112 -8.61 -14.92 -12.63
N PRO A 113 -9.65 -14.62 -13.44
CA PRO A 113 -11.03 -14.87 -13.04
C PRO A 113 -11.21 -16.33 -12.60
N GLY A 114 -11.79 -16.53 -11.43
CA GLY A 114 -11.99 -17.86 -10.81
C GLY A 114 -10.91 -18.26 -9.80
N ASP A 115 -9.78 -17.56 -9.72
CA ASP A 115 -8.76 -17.85 -8.73
C ASP A 115 -9.19 -17.45 -7.31
N LYS A 116 -8.81 -18.28 -6.33
CA LYS A 116 -8.94 -17.99 -4.91
C LYS A 116 -7.57 -17.61 -4.35
N LEU A 117 -7.52 -16.56 -3.54
CA LEU A 117 -6.31 -16.16 -2.84
C LEU A 117 -6.40 -16.51 -1.36
N PHE A 118 -5.28 -16.95 -0.83
CA PHE A 118 -5.06 -17.31 0.56
C PHE A 118 -3.94 -16.44 1.11
N GLN A 119 -4.04 -16.10 2.39
CA GLN A 119 -3.11 -15.22 3.05
C GLN A 119 -2.59 -15.86 4.34
N GLU A 120 -1.28 -15.84 4.51
CA GLU A 120 -0.62 -16.12 5.77
C GLU A 120 0.03 -14.84 6.27
N ARG A 121 -0.22 -14.48 7.52
CA ARG A 121 0.30 -13.26 8.13
C ARG A 121 1.19 -13.57 9.30
N ARG A 122 2.28 -12.80 9.43
CA ARG A 122 3.27 -12.96 10.50
C ARG A 122 3.77 -11.60 10.96
N PHE A 123 3.82 -11.40 12.26
CA PHE A 123 4.58 -10.27 12.81
C PHE A 123 6.07 -10.54 12.59
N HIS A 124 6.74 -9.68 11.83
CA HIS A 124 8.11 -9.94 11.42
C HIS A 124 9.11 -9.53 12.50
N ASP A 125 9.20 -8.22 12.76
CA ASP A 125 10.06 -7.63 13.79
C ASP A 125 9.64 -6.19 14.11
N TYR A 126 10.40 -5.57 15.00
CA TYR A 126 10.29 -4.14 15.25
C TYR A 126 11.64 -3.54 15.63
N LYS A 127 11.73 -2.22 15.54
CA LYS A 127 12.85 -1.40 16.02
C LYS A 127 12.30 -0.17 16.74
N VAL A 128 12.89 0.16 17.89
CA VAL A 128 12.64 1.43 18.55
C VAL A 128 13.78 2.39 18.24
N THR A 129 13.42 3.62 17.90
CA THR A 129 14.37 4.69 17.55
C THR A 129 13.90 5.98 18.18
N GLU A 130 14.84 6.79 18.65
CA GLU A 130 14.56 8.15 19.09
C GLU A 130 14.27 9.03 17.88
N THR A 131 13.10 9.67 17.88
CA THR A 131 12.68 10.58 16.80
C THR A 131 12.47 11.99 17.30
N LYS A 132 12.66 12.97 16.42
CA LYS A 132 12.33 14.38 16.74
C LYS A 132 10.83 14.58 16.95
N PHE A 133 10.00 13.75 16.30
CA PHE A 133 8.55 13.85 16.33
C PHE A 133 7.97 13.51 17.71
N ALA A 134 8.34 12.37 18.27
CA ALA A 134 7.69 11.86 19.49
C ALA A 134 8.66 11.19 20.48
N GLY A 135 9.98 11.40 20.36
CA GLY A 135 10.94 10.66 21.17
C GLY A 135 10.98 9.18 20.82
N PRO A 136 10.89 8.26 21.79
CA PRO A 136 10.88 6.84 21.53
C PRO A 136 9.72 6.46 20.59
N THR A 137 10.06 5.92 19.43
CA THR A 137 9.11 5.57 18.38
C THR A 137 9.43 4.17 17.89
N MET A 138 8.43 3.29 17.87
CA MET A 138 8.54 1.93 17.37
C MET A 138 8.14 1.88 15.89
N PHE A 139 8.99 1.27 15.09
CA PHE A 139 8.73 0.87 13.71
C PHE A 139 8.58 -0.64 13.70
N SER A 140 7.37 -1.13 13.54
CA SER A 140 7.06 -2.57 13.48
C SER A 140 6.78 -3.00 12.06
N ARG A 141 7.20 -4.23 11.71
CA ARG A 141 6.99 -4.79 10.38
C ARG A 141 6.22 -6.09 10.46
N GLY A 142 5.36 -6.29 9.48
CA GLY A 142 4.59 -7.53 9.33
C GLY A 142 4.65 -8.02 7.90
N ASP A 143 4.62 -9.33 7.73
CA ASP A 143 4.62 -9.98 6.42
C ASP A 143 3.26 -10.61 6.14
N THR A 144 2.76 -10.44 4.91
CA THR A 144 1.65 -11.18 4.34
C THR A 144 2.13 -11.94 3.11
N ILE A 145 1.85 -13.22 3.05
CA ILE A 145 2.16 -14.10 1.92
C ILE A 145 0.85 -14.43 1.22
N HIS A 146 0.76 -14.14 -0.06
CA HIS A 146 -0.40 -14.43 -0.88
C HIS A 146 -0.13 -15.62 -1.81
N THR A 147 -0.96 -16.66 -1.70
CA THR A 147 -0.90 -17.84 -2.58
C THR A 147 -2.26 -18.05 -3.25
N ASN A 148 -2.27 -18.72 -4.40
CA ASN A 148 -3.52 -19.15 -5.04
C ASN A 148 -3.99 -20.51 -4.51
N GLN A 149 -5.11 -21.04 -5.03
CA GLN A 149 -5.70 -22.33 -4.64
C GLN A 149 -4.78 -23.54 -4.93
N HIS A 150 -3.71 -23.36 -5.67
CA HIS A 150 -2.71 -24.40 -5.96
C HIS A 150 -1.47 -24.27 -5.08
N GLY A 151 -1.46 -23.36 -4.11
CA GLY A 151 -0.31 -23.06 -3.27
C GLY A 151 0.79 -22.27 -4.00
N THR A 152 0.53 -21.78 -5.21
CA THR A 152 1.51 -20.98 -5.96
C THR A 152 1.61 -19.59 -5.37
N LEU A 153 2.84 -19.14 -5.12
CA LEU A 153 3.11 -17.80 -4.61
C LEU A 153 2.74 -16.74 -5.64
N VAL A 154 1.85 -15.83 -5.25
CA VAL A 154 1.38 -14.71 -6.06
C VAL A 154 2.12 -13.44 -5.70
N ALA A 155 2.11 -13.08 -4.41
CA ALA A 155 2.75 -11.88 -3.91
C ALA A 155 3.19 -12.06 -2.46
N ARG A 156 4.14 -11.22 -2.06
CA ARG A 156 4.49 -10.98 -0.67
C ARG A 156 4.38 -9.49 -0.40
N GLU A 157 3.79 -9.16 0.72
CA GLU A 157 3.75 -7.81 1.27
C GLU A 157 4.58 -7.75 2.54
N ARG A 158 5.26 -6.63 2.76
CA ARG A 158 5.81 -6.23 4.06
C ARG A 158 5.27 -4.87 4.42
N SER A 159 4.39 -4.83 5.39
CA SER A 159 3.88 -3.59 5.94
C SER A 159 4.75 -3.06 7.07
N THR A 160 4.76 -1.75 7.23
CA THR A 160 5.40 -1.05 8.35
C THR A 160 4.35 -0.21 9.07
N ALA A 161 4.27 -0.35 10.38
CA ALA A 161 3.48 0.51 11.25
C ALA A 161 4.41 1.30 12.16
N ILE A 162 4.01 2.54 12.47
CA ILE A 162 4.77 3.44 13.34
C ILE A 162 3.93 3.70 14.57
N ARG A 163 4.49 3.47 15.77
CA ARG A 163 3.83 3.73 17.05
C ARG A 163 4.67 4.65 17.91
N TYR A 164 4.01 5.63 18.47
CA TYR A 164 4.63 6.64 19.33
C TYR A 164 3.66 7.06 20.44
N LEU A 165 4.18 7.62 21.52
CA LEU A 165 3.34 8.16 22.57
C LEU A 165 2.75 9.50 22.13
N TYR A 166 1.40 9.56 22.10
CA TYR A 166 0.67 10.74 21.65
C TYR A 166 1.03 12.00 22.45
N ASP A 167 1.12 11.86 23.78
CA ASP A 167 1.43 12.98 24.66
C ASP A 167 2.82 13.56 24.41
N GLU A 168 3.80 12.73 24.02
CA GLU A 168 5.15 13.20 23.70
C GLU A 168 5.18 14.02 22.41
N ALA A 169 4.43 13.59 21.39
CA ALA A 169 4.29 14.37 20.15
C ALA A 169 3.56 15.69 20.40
N THR A 170 2.51 15.68 21.24
CA THR A 170 1.77 16.88 21.63
C THR A 170 2.65 17.87 22.39
N LYS A 171 3.40 17.42 23.39
CA LYS A 171 4.36 18.26 24.14
C LYS A 171 5.42 18.92 23.25
N ARG A 172 5.74 18.30 22.12
CA ARG A 172 6.69 18.81 21.13
C ARG A 172 6.04 19.73 20.09
N GLY A 173 4.74 20.01 20.18
CA GLY A 173 3.99 20.87 19.26
C GLY A 173 3.82 20.29 17.85
N MET A 174 3.98 18.97 17.70
CA MET A 174 4.02 18.34 16.37
C MET A 174 2.68 18.33 15.63
N PHE A 175 1.59 18.64 16.31
CA PHE A 175 0.25 18.74 15.73
C PHE A 175 -0.21 20.19 15.49
N GLU A 176 0.61 21.16 15.87
CA GLU A 176 0.34 22.56 15.62
C GLU A 176 0.52 22.87 14.12
N ASN A 177 -0.42 23.63 13.56
CA ASN A 177 -0.39 24.10 12.16
C ASN A 177 -0.33 23.03 11.07
N GLN A 178 -0.86 21.83 11.31
CA GLN A 178 -0.92 20.79 10.27
C GLN A 178 -2.03 21.00 9.24
N LEU A 179 -3.02 21.82 9.55
CA LEU A 179 -4.07 22.17 8.61
C LEU A 179 -3.61 23.36 7.77
N GLY A 180 -2.97 23.06 6.65
CA GLY A 180 -2.75 24.05 5.59
C GLY A 180 -4.06 24.46 4.93
N ASP A 181 -4.02 25.53 4.13
CA ASP A 181 -5.17 25.95 3.34
C ASP A 181 -5.63 24.82 2.42
N ILE A 182 -6.93 24.52 2.47
CA ILE A 182 -7.52 23.53 1.55
C ILE A 182 -7.47 24.12 0.14
N LYS A 183 -6.69 23.49 -0.73
CA LYS A 183 -6.62 23.88 -2.14
C LYS A 183 -8.00 23.71 -2.77
N ARG A 184 -8.51 24.80 -3.36
CA ARG A 184 -9.68 24.78 -4.24
C ARG A 184 -9.19 24.77 -5.68
N TRP A 185 -9.67 23.80 -6.45
CA TRP A 185 -9.39 23.70 -7.87
C TRP A 185 -10.22 24.69 -8.65
N THR A 186 -9.61 25.45 -9.52
CA THR A 186 -10.30 26.30 -10.49
C THR A 186 -10.74 25.45 -11.69
N GLN A 187 -11.73 25.94 -12.44
CA GLN A 187 -12.19 25.27 -13.65
C GLN A 187 -11.05 25.08 -14.67
N THR A 188 -10.22 26.08 -14.85
CA THR A 188 -9.06 26.03 -15.76
C THR A 188 -8.04 24.96 -15.34
N GLU A 189 -7.76 24.80 -14.05
CA GLU A 189 -6.87 23.73 -13.57
C GLU A 189 -7.45 22.33 -13.82
N LEU A 190 -8.76 22.17 -13.65
CA LEU A 190 -9.45 20.90 -13.93
C LEU A 190 -9.42 20.56 -15.43
N GLU A 191 -9.67 21.54 -16.30
CA GLU A 191 -9.57 21.39 -17.75
C GLU A 191 -8.16 21.01 -18.20
N GLU A 192 -7.13 21.59 -17.59
CA GLU A 192 -5.74 21.22 -17.85
C GLU A 192 -5.42 19.78 -17.41
N VAL A 193 -5.91 19.35 -16.26
CA VAL A 193 -5.79 17.95 -15.80
C VAL A 193 -6.43 17.02 -16.83
N ASP A 194 -7.65 17.31 -17.27
CA ASP A 194 -8.36 16.48 -18.26
C ASP A 194 -7.67 16.46 -19.62
N ARG A 195 -7.09 17.58 -20.05
CA ARG A 195 -6.29 17.65 -21.26
C ARG A 195 -5.06 16.74 -21.19
N LEU A 196 -4.31 16.81 -20.09
CA LEU A 196 -3.12 16.00 -19.88
C LEU A 196 -3.44 14.50 -19.75
N ARG A 197 -4.60 14.15 -19.17
CA ARG A 197 -5.06 12.76 -19.12
C ARG A 197 -5.40 12.23 -20.49
N ARG A 198 -6.11 13.01 -21.32
CA ARG A 198 -6.40 12.63 -22.71
C ARG A 198 -5.13 12.43 -23.51
N GLU A 199 -4.17 13.35 -23.44
CA GLU A 199 -2.88 13.22 -24.12
C GLU A 199 -2.14 11.95 -23.72
N TRP A 200 -2.16 11.62 -22.42
CA TRP A 200 -1.55 10.38 -21.94
C TRP A 200 -2.27 9.15 -22.50
N LEU A 201 -3.60 9.12 -22.52
CA LEU A 201 -4.38 8.01 -23.07
C LEU A 201 -4.14 7.84 -24.58
N GLU A 202 -4.07 8.93 -25.34
CA GLU A 202 -3.83 8.92 -26.77
C GLU A 202 -2.39 8.48 -27.12
N SER A 203 -1.42 8.88 -26.31
CA SER A 203 -0.01 8.51 -26.49
C SER A 203 0.30 7.08 -26.06
N ASN A 204 -0.55 6.49 -25.23
CA ASN A 204 -0.32 5.17 -24.64
C ASN A 204 -0.87 4.07 -25.55
N ARG A 205 0.01 3.46 -26.32
CA ARG A 205 -0.35 2.36 -27.24
C ARG A 205 -0.31 1.04 -26.48
N PHE A 206 -1.41 0.68 -25.83
CA PHE A 206 -1.54 -0.62 -25.18
C PHE A 206 -1.34 -1.74 -26.20
N GLY A 207 -0.51 -2.73 -25.86
CA GLY A 207 -0.12 -3.83 -26.74
C GLY A 207 1.17 -3.58 -27.55
N VAL A 208 1.66 -2.35 -27.58
CA VAL A 208 2.99 -2.03 -28.13
C VAL A 208 3.91 -1.71 -26.96
N SER A 209 4.59 -2.72 -26.45
CA SER A 209 5.60 -2.54 -25.42
C SER A 209 7.00 -2.61 -26.02
N PRO A 210 7.95 -1.79 -25.57
CA PRO A 210 9.35 -1.96 -25.94
C PRO A 210 9.82 -3.35 -25.50
N ARG A 211 10.71 -3.95 -26.24
CA ARG A 211 11.37 -5.18 -25.80
C ARG A 211 12.28 -4.88 -24.62
N PHE A 212 12.41 -5.81 -23.69
CA PHE A 212 13.28 -5.62 -22.52
C PHE A 212 14.69 -5.14 -22.89
N ALA A 213 15.26 -5.68 -23.97
CA ALA A 213 16.59 -5.31 -24.47
C ALA A 213 16.67 -3.87 -25.04
N GLU A 214 15.53 -3.23 -25.30
CA GLU A 214 15.46 -1.86 -25.83
C GLU A 214 15.37 -0.81 -24.72
N VAL A 215 15.01 -1.25 -23.49
CA VAL A 215 14.88 -0.36 -22.33
C VAL A 215 16.27 -0.09 -21.74
N LYS A 216 16.60 1.18 -21.56
CA LYS A 216 17.88 1.63 -21.01
C LYS A 216 17.70 2.31 -19.66
N ILE A 217 18.73 2.22 -18.82
CA ILE A 217 18.78 3.01 -17.60
C ILE A 217 18.78 4.49 -17.95
N GLY A 218 17.83 5.23 -17.39
CA GLY A 218 17.64 6.67 -17.68
C GLY A 218 16.55 6.96 -18.70
N ASP A 219 15.93 5.95 -19.32
CA ASP A 219 14.77 6.15 -20.16
C ASP A 219 13.61 6.76 -19.33
N MET A 220 13.00 7.79 -19.91
CA MET A 220 11.88 8.48 -19.27
C MET A 220 10.57 7.73 -19.52
N LEU A 221 9.86 7.41 -18.46
CA LEU A 221 8.50 6.89 -18.58
C LEU A 221 7.55 8.00 -19.06
N PRO A 222 6.49 7.64 -19.81
CA PRO A 222 5.45 8.60 -20.19
C PRO A 222 4.87 9.29 -18.95
N ARG A 223 4.71 10.61 -19.02
CA ARG A 223 4.10 11.36 -17.92
C ARG A 223 2.63 10.97 -17.78
N ARG A 224 2.25 10.50 -16.58
CA ARG A 224 0.87 10.20 -16.24
C ARG A 224 0.35 11.25 -15.26
N VAL A 225 -0.88 11.68 -15.45
CA VAL A 225 -1.58 12.59 -14.54
C VAL A 225 -2.69 11.81 -13.85
N ILE A 226 -2.70 11.82 -12.52
CA ILE A 226 -3.68 11.17 -11.66
C ILE A 226 -4.30 12.22 -10.74
N GLY A 227 -5.63 12.17 -10.56
CA GLY A 227 -6.36 13.12 -9.72
C GLY A 227 -7.02 14.25 -10.54
N PRO A 228 -7.59 15.28 -9.89
CA PRO A 228 -7.64 15.44 -8.44
C PRO A 228 -8.43 14.32 -7.76
N HIS A 229 -7.96 13.90 -6.59
CA HIS A 229 -8.67 12.89 -5.82
C HIS A 229 -9.94 13.45 -5.20
N SER A 230 -10.99 12.65 -5.20
CA SER A 230 -12.27 12.93 -4.56
C SER A 230 -12.64 11.80 -3.61
N ILE A 231 -13.71 11.97 -2.83
CA ILE A 231 -14.24 10.88 -2.00
C ILE A 231 -14.53 9.64 -2.85
N ALA A 232 -15.06 9.81 -4.06
CA ALA A 232 -15.29 8.68 -4.97
C ALA A 232 -14.02 7.92 -5.36
N SER A 233 -12.85 8.57 -5.41
CA SER A 233 -11.57 7.91 -5.71
C SER A 233 -11.08 6.98 -4.59
N PHE A 234 -11.64 7.10 -3.38
CA PHE A 234 -11.25 6.31 -2.21
C PHE A 234 -12.30 5.27 -1.80
N THR A 235 -13.47 5.26 -2.46
CA THR A 235 -14.59 4.37 -2.12
C THR A 235 -14.90 3.31 -3.18
N THR A 236 -14.03 3.18 -4.18
CA THR A 236 -14.19 2.22 -5.28
C THR A 236 -13.53 0.84 -4.96
#